data_94b0960bebabaf80046528a2a5175393
#
_entry.id   94b0960bebabaf80046528a2a5175393
#
_cell.length_a   1.000
_cell.length_b   1.000
_cell.length_c   1.000
_cell.angle_alpha   90.00
_cell.angle_beta   90.00
_cell.angle_gamma   90.00
#
_symmetry.space_group_name_H-M   'P 1'
#
loop_
_entity.id
_entity.type
_entity.pdbx_description
1 polymer ?
#
loop_
_entity_poly.entity_id
_entity_poly.type
_entity_poly.pdbx_seq_one_letter_code
_entity_poly.pdbx_strand_id
1 'polypeptide(L)'
;MFPGVVQADSPTVHTVAWGETLYSIARAYGVTPQAIADVNGIHVNSWVYAGTQLKIPNQTSVPASISPTTPSGFYTVRAGDTLFSMANRFGTTVNALAAANNLPPNGVIYVGWSLKIPSRATANLSSANQRTHIVQPGENLLRIALRYGTTTQAIAYANNLPNDWLIYPGQRLNIPSAQAPQSDATGSTLNIRLTNVPLYQQKQTLTCEQAAAAMATRGAISENQLLAVMPRSENPFNGIRGQTDSPAYGGLTDYGVYAHGLQKGLTALGIKSQVLYNQGYDDFRNAIIEHLRAGRPVIWWHTWQDTYQTPVRVKLSDGTTVKLTPYEHASVIVGVNDSGVTYHDPYDASVRFVSWQDFRRVSAYFDNMALVVW
;
A
#
# COMPACT_ATOMS: atom_id res chain seq x y z
N MET A 1 -5.48 -57.67 -25.87
CA MET A 1 -5.31 -56.23 -26.10
C MET A 1 -5.71 -55.52 -24.79
N PHE A 2 -4.74 -55.20 -23.96
CA PHE A 2 -5.00 -54.53 -22.68
C PHE A 2 -4.97 -52.99 -22.89
N PRO A 3 -5.91 -52.22 -22.34
CA PRO A 3 -5.85 -50.78 -22.44
C PRO A 3 -4.71 -50.25 -21.57
N GLY A 4 -3.85 -49.40 -22.19
CA GLY A 4 -2.73 -48.81 -21.51
C GLY A 4 -3.20 -47.93 -20.32
N VAL A 5 -2.57 -48.17 -19.17
CA VAL A 5 -2.68 -47.32 -18.01
C VAL A 5 -2.07 -45.97 -18.36
N VAL A 6 -2.88 -44.92 -18.46
CA VAL A 6 -2.41 -43.56 -18.50
C VAL A 6 -1.78 -43.24 -17.16
N GLN A 7 -0.45 -43.16 -17.14
CA GLN A 7 0.31 -42.81 -15.97
C GLN A 7 -0.04 -41.34 -15.66
N ALA A 8 -0.70 -41.08 -14.54
CA ALA A 8 -0.97 -39.76 -14.07
C ALA A 8 0.37 -39.10 -13.72
N ASP A 9 0.76 -38.08 -14.48
CA ASP A 9 1.94 -37.29 -14.19
C ASP A 9 1.84 -36.71 -12.78
N SER A 10 2.84 -36.98 -11.96
CA SER A 10 2.90 -36.46 -10.59
C SER A 10 2.87 -34.92 -10.62
N PRO A 11 2.10 -34.27 -9.77
CA PRO A 11 2.05 -32.80 -9.74
C PRO A 11 3.43 -32.23 -9.46
N THR A 12 3.83 -31.25 -10.24
CA THR A 12 5.07 -30.48 -10.00
C THR A 12 4.94 -29.77 -8.65
N VAL A 13 5.97 -29.86 -7.80
CA VAL A 13 6.02 -29.14 -6.52
C VAL A 13 7.00 -28.00 -6.64
N HIS A 14 6.57 -26.80 -6.27
CA HIS A 14 7.41 -25.60 -6.18
C HIS A 14 7.66 -25.26 -4.72
N THR A 15 8.92 -25.01 -4.36
CA THR A 15 9.27 -24.47 -3.04
C THR A 15 9.36 -22.97 -3.16
N VAL A 16 8.50 -22.26 -2.47
CA VAL A 16 8.42 -20.79 -2.50
C VAL A 16 9.76 -20.19 -2.08
N ALA A 17 10.35 -19.39 -2.94
CA ALA A 17 11.54 -18.60 -2.62
C ALA A 17 11.16 -17.29 -1.92
N TRP A 18 12.14 -16.66 -1.30
CA TRP A 18 11.93 -15.37 -0.63
C TRP A 18 11.47 -14.30 -1.62
N GLY A 19 10.36 -13.63 -1.32
CA GLY A 19 9.75 -12.59 -2.18
C GLY A 19 8.82 -13.10 -3.29
N GLU A 20 8.63 -14.41 -3.41
CA GLU A 20 7.64 -14.95 -4.35
C GLU A 20 6.21 -14.85 -3.82
N THR A 21 5.28 -14.75 -4.75
CA THR A 21 3.83 -14.71 -4.52
C THR A 21 3.15 -15.78 -5.36
N LEU A 22 1.92 -16.18 -5.02
CA LEU A 22 1.13 -17.08 -5.87
C LEU A 22 1.06 -16.62 -7.33
N TYR A 23 1.05 -15.31 -7.55
CA TYR A 23 1.01 -14.71 -8.90
C TYR A 23 2.33 -14.87 -9.65
N SER A 24 3.49 -14.65 -9.00
CA SER A 24 4.80 -14.84 -9.64
C SER A 24 5.05 -16.30 -9.97
N ILE A 25 4.69 -17.21 -9.05
CA ILE A 25 4.81 -18.66 -9.24
C ILE A 25 3.88 -19.13 -10.37
N ALA A 26 2.62 -18.72 -10.36
CA ALA A 26 1.64 -19.07 -11.40
C ALA A 26 2.14 -18.68 -12.79
N ARG A 27 2.72 -17.48 -12.90
CA ARG A 27 3.31 -17.00 -14.15
C ARG A 27 4.50 -17.84 -14.61
N ALA A 28 5.39 -18.23 -13.67
CA ALA A 28 6.57 -19.05 -14.01
C ALA A 28 6.17 -20.41 -14.58
N TYR A 29 5.05 -20.96 -14.12
CA TYR A 29 4.55 -22.27 -14.55
C TYR A 29 3.44 -22.20 -15.61
N GLY A 30 3.04 -20.99 -16.06
CA GLY A 30 2.02 -20.83 -17.09
C GLY A 30 0.61 -21.27 -16.65
N VAL A 31 0.32 -21.20 -15.37
CA VAL A 31 -0.98 -21.53 -14.75
C VAL A 31 -1.62 -20.29 -14.13
N THR A 32 -2.86 -20.39 -13.66
CA THR A 32 -3.50 -19.29 -12.96
C THR A 32 -3.18 -19.35 -11.46
N PRO A 33 -3.08 -18.20 -10.74
CA PRO A 33 -2.93 -18.18 -9.29
C PRO A 33 -4.06 -18.94 -8.58
N GLN A 34 -5.28 -18.88 -9.12
CA GLN A 34 -6.42 -19.61 -8.61
C GLN A 34 -6.22 -21.11 -8.71
N ALA A 35 -5.70 -21.62 -9.84
CA ALA A 35 -5.45 -23.05 -10.01
C ALA A 35 -4.42 -23.58 -9.00
N ILE A 36 -3.37 -22.79 -8.70
CA ILE A 36 -2.43 -23.14 -7.62
C ILE A 36 -3.15 -23.12 -6.27
N ALA A 37 -3.94 -22.08 -5.98
CA ALA A 37 -4.67 -21.97 -4.73
C ALA A 37 -5.61 -23.16 -4.48
N ASP A 38 -6.37 -23.55 -5.50
CA ASP A 38 -7.36 -24.63 -5.44
C ASP A 38 -6.70 -25.99 -5.12
N VAL A 39 -5.59 -26.33 -5.81
CA VAL A 39 -4.92 -27.63 -5.58
C VAL A 39 -4.16 -27.70 -4.27
N ASN A 40 -3.93 -26.55 -3.62
CA ASN A 40 -3.27 -26.46 -2.31
C ASN A 40 -4.24 -26.16 -1.17
N GLY A 41 -5.54 -26.02 -1.44
CA GLY A 41 -6.56 -25.75 -0.43
C GLY A 41 -6.37 -24.39 0.27
N ILE A 42 -5.79 -23.41 -0.41
CA ILE A 42 -5.55 -22.06 0.10
C ILE A 42 -6.35 -21.03 -0.70
N HIS A 43 -6.56 -19.86 -0.13
CA HIS A 43 -7.22 -18.77 -0.86
C HIS A 43 -6.23 -18.11 -1.83
N VAL A 44 -6.68 -17.67 -3.02
CA VAL A 44 -5.82 -17.03 -4.04
C VAL A 44 -5.08 -15.79 -3.56
N ASN A 45 -5.61 -15.11 -2.55
CA ASN A 45 -4.97 -13.96 -1.90
C ASN A 45 -4.20 -14.34 -0.62
N SER A 46 -4.00 -15.64 -0.36
CA SER A 46 -3.20 -16.08 0.79
C SER A 46 -1.73 -15.73 0.60
N TRP A 47 -1.10 -15.30 1.68
CA TRP A 47 0.34 -15.18 1.74
C TRP A 47 0.98 -16.56 1.64
N VAL A 48 1.98 -16.68 0.79
CA VAL A 48 2.86 -17.85 0.72
C VAL A 48 4.24 -17.44 1.24
N TYR A 49 4.78 -18.24 2.14
CA TYR A 49 6.04 -17.95 2.81
C TYR A 49 7.18 -18.73 2.18
N ALA A 50 8.39 -18.16 2.18
CA ALA A 50 9.58 -18.86 1.72
C ALA A 50 9.75 -20.19 2.44
N GLY A 51 10.05 -21.26 1.68
CA GLY A 51 10.10 -22.64 2.17
C GLY A 51 8.79 -23.41 2.09
N THR A 52 7.64 -22.74 1.85
CA THR A 52 6.36 -23.43 1.63
C THR A 52 6.42 -24.24 0.33
N GLN A 53 5.96 -25.49 0.38
CA GLN A 53 5.81 -26.31 -0.82
C GLN A 53 4.41 -26.18 -1.39
N LEU A 54 4.32 -25.78 -2.65
CA LEU A 54 3.07 -25.64 -3.39
C LEU A 54 3.00 -26.64 -4.53
N LYS A 55 1.91 -27.39 -4.59
CA LYS A 55 1.58 -28.21 -5.74
C LYS A 55 1.21 -27.29 -6.91
N ILE A 56 1.84 -27.50 -8.05
CA ILE A 56 1.54 -26.79 -9.28
C ILE A 56 0.72 -27.72 -10.17
N PRO A 57 -0.49 -27.34 -10.56
CA PRO A 57 -1.30 -28.17 -11.44
C PRO A 57 -0.63 -28.28 -12.80
N ASN A 58 -0.65 -29.48 -13.39
CA ASN A 58 -0.19 -29.67 -14.76
C ASN A 58 -1.04 -28.82 -15.69
N GLN A 59 -0.44 -28.31 -16.77
CA GLN A 59 -1.15 -27.58 -17.83
C GLN A 59 -2.15 -28.51 -18.51
N THR A 60 -3.28 -28.79 -17.88
CA THR A 60 -4.45 -29.26 -18.60
C THR A 60 -5.04 -28.03 -19.27
N SER A 61 -4.85 -27.97 -20.59
CA SER A 61 -5.44 -27.05 -21.55
C SER A 61 -6.44 -26.07 -20.92
N VAL A 62 -6.03 -24.81 -20.80
CA VAL A 62 -6.99 -23.70 -20.70
C VAL A 62 -8.02 -23.94 -21.80
N PRO A 63 -9.31 -24.08 -21.53
CA PRO A 63 -10.29 -24.13 -22.58
C PRO A 63 -10.10 -22.86 -23.39
N ALA A 64 -9.62 -23.02 -24.62
CA ALA A 64 -9.51 -21.96 -25.57
C ALA A 64 -10.90 -21.32 -25.71
N SER A 65 -10.93 -20.00 -25.56
CA SER A 65 -11.96 -19.14 -26.09
C SER A 65 -13.39 -19.57 -25.75
N ILE A 66 -13.87 -19.17 -24.58
CA ILE A 66 -15.26 -18.74 -24.53
C ILE A 66 -15.22 -17.31 -25.10
N SER A 67 -15.49 -17.18 -26.41
CA SER A 67 -15.89 -15.91 -26.98
C SER A 67 -16.98 -15.34 -26.07
N PRO A 68 -16.88 -14.08 -25.58
CA PRO A 68 -17.93 -13.51 -24.81
C PRO A 68 -19.12 -13.26 -25.76
N THR A 69 -20.05 -14.21 -25.82
CA THR A 69 -21.41 -13.91 -26.17
C THR A 69 -21.88 -12.96 -25.07
N THR A 70 -21.99 -11.70 -25.41
CA THR A 70 -22.50 -10.62 -24.58
C THR A 70 -23.96 -10.93 -24.21
N PRO A 71 -24.27 -11.29 -22.96
CA PRO A 71 -25.63 -11.10 -22.48
C PRO A 71 -25.67 -9.72 -21.84
N SER A 72 -26.41 -8.83 -22.44
CA SER A 72 -27.09 -7.73 -21.75
C SER A 72 -27.83 -8.35 -20.58
N GLY A 73 -27.25 -8.39 -19.36
CA GLY A 73 -27.86 -9.18 -18.31
C GLY A 73 -27.27 -8.96 -16.93
N PHE A 74 -27.85 -9.68 -16.00
CA PHE A 74 -27.42 -9.75 -14.63
C PHE A 74 -26.50 -10.97 -14.45
N TYR A 75 -25.51 -10.85 -13.57
CA TYR A 75 -24.63 -11.93 -13.17
C TYR A 75 -24.75 -12.17 -11.66
N THR A 76 -24.90 -13.43 -11.28
CA THR A 76 -24.91 -13.82 -9.86
C THR A 76 -23.50 -14.01 -9.37
N VAL A 77 -23.10 -13.23 -8.37
CA VAL A 77 -21.78 -13.26 -7.73
C VAL A 77 -21.51 -14.65 -7.15
N ARG A 78 -20.35 -15.22 -7.47
CA ARG A 78 -19.87 -16.50 -6.99
C ARG A 78 -18.74 -16.34 -5.99
N ALA A 79 -18.41 -17.40 -5.27
CA ALA A 79 -17.26 -17.42 -4.38
C ALA A 79 -15.96 -17.06 -5.15
N GLY A 80 -15.20 -16.08 -4.62
CA GLY A 80 -13.98 -15.57 -5.25
C GLY A 80 -14.18 -14.43 -6.24
N ASP A 81 -15.42 -14.05 -6.57
CA ASP A 81 -15.68 -12.89 -7.42
C ASP A 81 -15.39 -11.60 -6.66
N THR A 82 -14.80 -10.64 -7.37
CA THR A 82 -14.62 -9.25 -6.98
C THR A 82 -15.17 -8.34 -8.08
N LEU A 83 -15.49 -7.10 -7.77
CA LEU A 83 -15.86 -6.13 -8.81
C LEU A 83 -14.79 -6.04 -9.90
N PHE A 84 -13.53 -6.22 -9.52
CA PHE A 84 -12.40 -6.20 -10.45
C PHE A 84 -12.39 -7.43 -11.38
N SER A 85 -12.47 -8.66 -10.83
CA SER A 85 -12.48 -9.88 -11.63
C SER A 85 -13.67 -9.92 -12.59
N MET A 86 -14.82 -9.42 -12.13
CA MET A 86 -16.02 -9.31 -12.93
C MET A 86 -15.89 -8.25 -14.03
N ALA A 87 -15.34 -7.07 -13.71
CA ALA A 87 -15.11 -6.02 -14.71
C ALA A 87 -14.22 -6.53 -15.85
N ASN A 88 -13.12 -7.22 -15.51
CA ASN A 88 -12.25 -7.85 -16.51
C ASN A 88 -12.95 -8.93 -17.32
N ARG A 89 -13.71 -9.80 -16.65
CA ARG A 89 -14.44 -10.91 -17.30
C ARG A 89 -15.46 -10.42 -18.29
N PHE A 90 -16.15 -9.32 -17.98
CA PHE A 90 -17.25 -8.79 -18.79
C PHE A 90 -16.83 -7.62 -19.69
N GLY A 91 -15.54 -7.27 -19.74
CA GLY A 91 -15.02 -6.22 -20.60
C GLY A 91 -15.54 -4.82 -20.27
N THR A 92 -15.81 -4.58 -18.99
CA THR A 92 -16.25 -3.29 -18.46
C THR A 92 -15.23 -2.74 -17.47
N THR A 93 -15.50 -1.60 -16.83
CA THR A 93 -14.65 -1.05 -15.77
C THR A 93 -15.28 -1.29 -14.40
N VAL A 94 -14.45 -1.33 -13.34
CA VAL A 94 -14.94 -1.42 -11.96
C VAL A 94 -15.92 -0.29 -11.65
N ASN A 95 -15.61 0.93 -12.08
CA ASN A 95 -16.47 2.09 -11.89
C ASN A 95 -17.81 1.95 -12.62
N ALA A 96 -17.80 1.50 -13.87
CA ALA A 96 -19.04 1.29 -14.64
C ALA A 96 -19.88 0.18 -14.02
N LEU A 97 -19.25 -0.92 -13.59
CA LEU A 97 -19.92 -2.03 -12.93
C LEU A 97 -20.49 -1.60 -11.56
N ALA A 98 -19.73 -0.87 -10.77
CA ALA A 98 -20.16 -0.34 -9.49
C ALA A 98 -21.32 0.66 -9.64
N ALA A 99 -21.20 1.63 -10.53
CA ALA A 99 -22.23 2.63 -10.81
C ALA A 99 -23.54 1.99 -11.32
N ALA A 100 -23.44 0.97 -12.19
CA ALA A 100 -24.62 0.25 -12.69
C ALA A 100 -25.39 -0.48 -11.59
N ASN A 101 -24.76 -0.69 -10.42
CA ASN A 101 -25.32 -1.41 -9.27
C ASN A 101 -25.45 -0.57 -8.01
N ASN A 102 -25.29 0.75 -8.11
CA ASN A 102 -25.31 1.70 -6.97
C ASN A 102 -24.33 1.31 -5.85
N LEU A 103 -23.16 0.77 -6.23
CA LEU A 103 -22.08 0.41 -5.31
C LEU A 103 -20.96 1.45 -5.41
N PRO A 104 -20.23 1.72 -4.31
CA PRO A 104 -18.97 2.44 -4.40
C PRO A 104 -17.94 1.60 -5.18
N PRO A 105 -16.97 2.19 -5.89
CA PRO A 105 -15.97 1.45 -6.69
C PRO A 105 -15.13 0.45 -5.87
N ASN A 106 -14.98 0.70 -4.58
CA ASN A 106 -14.34 -0.19 -3.59
C ASN A 106 -15.36 -1.03 -2.81
N GLY A 107 -16.61 -1.12 -3.28
CA GLY A 107 -17.70 -1.83 -2.61
C GLY A 107 -17.43 -3.32 -2.50
N VAL A 108 -17.73 -3.88 -1.33
CA VAL A 108 -17.74 -5.33 -1.13
C VAL A 108 -18.98 -5.91 -1.80
N ILE A 109 -18.80 -7.00 -2.53
CA ILE A 109 -19.89 -7.80 -3.11
C ILE A 109 -19.94 -9.16 -2.42
N TYR A 110 -21.13 -9.70 -2.27
CA TYR A 110 -21.36 -10.96 -1.56
C TYR A 110 -21.87 -12.03 -2.51
N VAL A 111 -21.47 -13.28 -2.27
CA VAL A 111 -21.93 -14.46 -3.01
C VAL A 111 -23.46 -14.48 -3.02
N GLY A 112 -24.04 -14.74 -4.20
CA GLY A 112 -25.48 -14.76 -4.40
C GLY A 112 -26.06 -13.41 -4.83
N TRP A 113 -25.31 -12.31 -4.77
CA TRP A 113 -25.81 -11.03 -5.30
C TRP A 113 -25.94 -11.08 -6.81
N SER A 114 -27.05 -10.50 -7.32
CA SER A 114 -27.27 -10.33 -8.75
C SER A 114 -26.82 -8.95 -9.17
N LEU A 115 -25.71 -8.87 -9.90
CA LEU A 115 -25.17 -7.60 -10.39
C LEU A 115 -25.52 -7.39 -11.85
N LYS A 116 -26.01 -6.19 -12.16
CA LYS A 116 -26.22 -5.73 -13.52
C LYS A 116 -24.87 -5.53 -14.19
N ILE A 117 -24.64 -6.23 -15.29
CA ILE A 117 -23.43 -6.06 -16.09
C ILE A 117 -23.73 -4.99 -17.13
N PRO A 118 -23.09 -3.80 -17.06
CA PRO A 118 -23.29 -2.79 -18.09
C PRO A 118 -22.78 -3.36 -19.42
N SER A 119 -23.62 -3.29 -20.46
CA SER A 119 -23.16 -3.55 -21.81
C SER A 119 -21.94 -2.68 -22.06
N ARG A 120 -20.95 -3.23 -22.79
CA ARG A 120 -19.72 -2.53 -23.18
C ARG A 120 -20.13 -1.16 -23.71
N ALA A 121 -20.12 -0.15 -22.83
CA ALA A 121 -20.19 1.21 -23.26
C ALA A 121 -18.97 1.37 -24.16
N THR A 122 -19.19 1.59 -25.43
CA THR A 122 -18.24 2.29 -26.27
C THR A 122 -18.00 3.62 -25.58
N ALA A 123 -17.13 3.58 -24.55
CA ALA A 123 -16.49 4.80 -24.12
C ALA A 123 -15.83 5.28 -25.41
N ASN A 124 -16.38 6.32 -25.99
CA ASN A 124 -15.70 7.16 -26.93
C ASN A 124 -14.48 7.74 -26.19
N LEU A 125 -13.49 6.87 -25.98
CA LEU A 125 -12.13 7.30 -25.77
C LEU A 125 -11.70 7.79 -27.13
N SER A 126 -11.82 9.11 -27.31
CA SER A 126 -11.19 9.81 -28.39
C SER A 126 -9.80 9.24 -28.56
N SER A 127 -9.56 8.60 -29.70
CA SER A 127 -8.28 7.99 -30.10
C SER A 127 -7.26 9.08 -30.40
N ALA A 128 -6.96 9.94 -29.44
CA ALA A 128 -5.92 10.93 -29.52
C ALA A 128 -4.87 10.63 -28.44
N ASN A 129 -3.76 9.98 -28.86
CA ASN A 129 -2.54 9.77 -28.08
C ASN A 129 -2.62 8.83 -26.87
N GLN A 130 -3.05 7.58 -27.02
CA GLN A 130 -2.74 6.55 -26.03
C GLN A 130 -1.23 6.23 -26.08
N ARG A 131 -0.48 6.81 -25.13
CA ARG A 131 0.90 6.41 -24.87
C ARG A 131 0.89 5.09 -24.11
N THR A 132 1.78 4.17 -24.49
CA THR A 132 1.98 2.93 -23.71
C THR A 132 3.40 2.87 -23.20
N HIS A 133 3.59 2.27 -22.03
CA HIS A 133 4.89 2.04 -21.42
C HIS A 133 5.06 0.55 -21.09
N ILE A 134 6.25 0.00 -21.35
CA ILE A 134 6.64 -1.33 -20.89
C ILE A 134 7.53 -1.14 -19.67
N VAL A 135 7.06 -1.62 -18.52
CA VAL A 135 7.78 -1.51 -17.24
C VAL A 135 9.16 -2.14 -17.34
N GLN A 136 10.19 -1.39 -17.03
CA GLN A 136 11.58 -1.86 -16.99
C GLN A 136 11.93 -2.37 -15.58
N PRO A 137 12.95 -3.24 -15.43
CA PRO A 137 13.45 -3.65 -14.12
C PRO A 137 13.79 -2.43 -13.23
N GLY A 138 13.28 -2.40 -12.00
CA GLY A 138 13.48 -1.31 -11.04
C GLY A 138 12.60 -0.07 -11.23
N GLU A 139 11.69 -0.07 -12.21
CA GLU A 139 10.69 0.99 -12.32
C GLU A 139 9.51 0.73 -11.37
N ASN A 140 8.94 1.82 -10.86
CA ASN A 140 7.68 1.83 -10.15
C ASN A 140 6.71 2.81 -10.80
N LEU A 141 5.43 2.74 -10.43
CA LEU A 141 4.39 3.60 -11.01
C LEU A 141 4.69 5.08 -10.87
N LEU A 142 5.36 5.50 -9.78
CA LEU A 142 5.70 6.91 -9.58
C LEU A 142 6.75 7.38 -10.60
N ARG A 143 7.80 6.61 -10.85
CA ARG A 143 8.81 6.94 -11.86
C ARG A 143 8.19 7.04 -13.26
N ILE A 144 7.27 6.13 -13.58
CA ILE A 144 6.55 6.14 -14.84
C ILE A 144 5.62 7.36 -14.91
N ALA A 145 4.86 7.65 -13.85
CA ALA A 145 3.98 8.81 -13.77
C ALA A 145 4.74 10.14 -13.99
N LEU A 146 5.88 10.30 -13.30
CA LEU A 146 6.74 11.47 -13.45
C LEU A 146 7.30 11.62 -14.87
N ARG A 147 7.74 10.51 -15.48
CA ARG A 147 8.25 10.49 -16.87
C ARG A 147 7.22 10.98 -17.88
N TYR A 148 5.96 10.64 -17.68
CA TYR A 148 4.88 10.96 -18.60
C TYR A 148 4.04 12.18 -18.20
N GLY A 149 4.38 12.86 -17.10
CA GLY A 149 3.66 14.02 -16.61
C GLY A 149 2.23 13.70 -16.18
N THR A 150 1.99 12.52 -15.66
CA THR A 150 0.69 12.05 -15.17
C THR A 150 0.78 11.64 -13.69
N THR A 151 -0.26 11.06 -13.13
CA THR A 151 -0.27 10.58 -11.73
C THR A 151 -0.22 9.06 -11.68
N THR A 152 0.34 8.52 -10.59
CA THR A 152 0.32 7.07 -10.32
C THR A 152 -1.10 6.52 -10.33
N GLN A 153 -2.03 7.28 -9.76
CA GLN A 153 -3.45 6.96 -9.71
C GLN A 153 -4.07 6.90 -11.12
N ALA A 154 -3.77 7.88 -11.97
CA ALA A 154 -4.26 7.89 -13.35
C ALA A 154 -3.75 6.67 -14.13
N ILE A 155 -2.46 6.30 -13.96
CA ILE A 155 -1.92 5.08 -14.57
C ILE A 155 -2.60 3.85 -13.96
N ALA A 156 -2.73 3.78 -12.64
CA ALA A 156 -3.35 2.66 -11.96
C ALA A 156 -4.79 2.42 -12.45
N TYR A 157 -5.60 3.48 -12.52
CA TYR A 157 -6.98 3.39 -13.05
C TYR A 157 -7.04 3.05 -14.54
N ALA A 158 -6.16 3.63 -15.38
CA ALA A 158 -6.13 3.33 -16.81
C ALA A 158 -5.75 1.88 -17.12
N ASN A 159 -5.13 1.20 -16.13
CA ASN A 159 -4.65 -0.18 -16.24
C ASN A 159 -5.36 -1.16 -15.30
N ASN A 160 -6.38 -0.70 -14.57
CA ASN A 160 -7.12 -1.50 -13.59
C ASN A 160 -6.18 -2.21 -12.59
N LEU A 161 -5.14 -1.51 -12.13
CA LEU A 161 -4.21 -2.09 -11.15
C LEU A 161 -4.91 -2.25 -9.80
N PRO A 162 -4.60 -3.34 -9.06
CA PRO A 162 -5.12 -3.54 -7.72
C PRO A 162 -4.65 -2.42 -6.76
N ASN A 163 -5.23 -2.35 -5.57
CA ASN A 163 -5.01 -1.25 -4.61
C ASN A 163 -3.54 -1.11 -4.14
N ASP A 164 -2.73 -2.14 -4.29
CA ASP A 164 -1.29 -2.11 -4.03
C ASP A 164 -0.46 -1.47 -5.16
N TRP A 165 -1.10 -1.22 -6.31
CA TRP A 165 -0.49 -0.65 -7.52
C TRP A 165 0.83 -1.32 -7.93
N LEU A 166 0.95 -2.60 -7.64
CA LEU A 166 2.13 -3.38 -7.96
C LEU A 166 2.24 -3.57 -9.49
N ILE A 167 3.41 -3.27 -10.02
CA ILE A 167 3.74 -3.45 -11.43
C ILE A 167 4.99 -4.31 -11.57
N TYR A 168 5.11 -5.02 -12.69
CA TYR A 168 6.18 -5.97 -12.91
C TYR A 168 6.97 -5.64 -14.19
N PRO A 169 8.27 -5.91 -14.23
CA PRO A 169 9.06 -5.79 -15.46
C PRO A 169 8.42 -6.56 -16.62
N GLY A 170 8.33 -5.90 -17.79
CA GLY A 170 7.65 -6.42 -18.97
C GLY A 170 6.14 -6.18 -19.01
N GLN A 171 5.52 -5.69 -17.94
CA GLN A 171 4.11 -5.30 -17.96
C GLN A 171 3.89 -4.10 -18.87
N ARG A 172 2.86 -4.18 -19.73
CA ARG A 172 2.45 -3.05 -20.58
C ARG A 172 1.41 -2.21 -19.85
N LEU A 173 1.69 -0.93 -19.70
CA LEU A 173 0.80 0.05 -19.08
C LEU A 173 0.28 1.03 -20.13
N ASN A 174 -1.00 1.29 -20.12
CA ASN A 174 -1.61 2.42 -20.80
C ASN A 174 -1.32 3.68 -19.98
N ILE A 175 -0.70 4.66 -20.60
CA ILE A 175 -0.36 5.92 -19.95
C ILE A 175 -1.37 6.96 -20.42
N PRO A 176 -2.31 7.38 -19.54
CA PRO A 176 -3.22 8.44 -19.91
C PRO A 176 -2.43 9.71 -20.18
N SER A 177 -2.78 10.42 -21.27
CA SER A 177 -2.25 11.76 -21.49
C SER A 177 -2.56 12.60 -20.27
N ALA A 178 -1.62 13.49 -19.89
CA ALA A 178 -1.85 14.44 -18.83
C ALA A 178 -3.11 15.26 -19.15
N GLN A 179 -4.26 14.79 -18.66
CA GLN A 179 -5.36 15.69 -18.43
C GLN A 179 -4.95 16.47 -17.18
N ALA A 180 -4.72 17.76 -17.36
CA ALA A 180 -4.79 18.68 -16.24
C ALA A 180 -6.06 18.29 -15.45
N PRO A 181 -6.01 18.19 -14.11
CA PRO A 181 -7.19 17.86 -13.33
C PRO A 181 -8.30 18.78 -13.83
N GLN A 182 -9.41 18.18 -14.34
CA GLN A 182 -10.58 18.95 -14.63
C GLN A 182 -11.00 19.59 -13.31
N SER A 183 -10.79 20.86 -13.22
CA SER A 183 -11.33 21.70 -12.17
C SER A 183 -12.84 21.59 -12.29
N ASP A 184 -13.46 20.78 -11.43
CA ASP A 184 -14.83 21.03 -11.08
C ASP A 184 -14.85 22.43 -10.50
N ALA A 185 -15.64 23.32 -11.09
CA ALA A 185 -15.69 24.75 -10.83
C ALA A 185 -16.28 25.01 -9.42
N THR A 186 -15.52 24.65 -8.38
CA THR A 186 -15.67 25.20 -7.01
C THR A 186 -14.33 25.06 -6.28
N GLY A 187 -13.51 26.06 -6.38
CA GLY A 187 -12.52 26.50 -5.43
C GLY A 187 -11.50 25.53 -4.85
N SER A 188 -10.22 25.74 -5.21
CA SER A 188 -9.01 25.29 -4.50
C SER A 188 -8.73 23.78 -4.49
N THR A 189 -8.06 23.30 -5.53
CA THR A 189 -7.46 21.97 -5.54
C THR A 189 -6.33 21.91 -4.50
N LEU A 190 -6.48 21.03 -3.51
CA LEU A 190 -5.40 20.75 -2.55
C LEU A 190 -4.27 20.03 -3.30
N ASN A 191 -3.13 20.68 -3.43
CA ASN A 191 -1.93 20.09 -4.02
C ASN A 191 -0.68 20.74 -3.43
N ILE A 192 -0.10 20.10 -2.42
CA ILE A 192 1.10 20.57 -1.73
C ILE A 192 2.17 19.49 -1.86
N ARG A 193 3.40 19.88 -2.22
CA ARG A 193 4.53 18.99 -2.30
C ARG A 193 5.81 19.68 -1.81
N LEU A 194 6.47 19.08 -0.84
CA LEU A 194 7.80 19.46 -0.42
C LEU A 194 8.83 18.71 -1.28
N THR A 195 9.72 19.44 -1.96
CA THR A 195 10.72 18.87 -2.87
C THR A 195 12.10 18.74 -2.25
N ASN A 196 12.32 19.38 -1.10
CA ASN A 196 13.62 19.49 -0.44
C ASN A 196 13.78 18.58 0.79
N VAL A 197 12.93 17.56 0.94
CA VAL A 197 13.05 16.55 1.97
C VAL A 197 13.83 15.37 1.38
N PRO A 198 15.02 15.04 1.90
CA PRO A 198 15.81 13.93 1.38
C PRO A 198 15.10 12.60 1.58
N LEU A 199 15.49 11.61 0.79
CA LEU A 199 15.00 10.26 0.88
C LEU A 199 16.19 9.33 1.12
N TYR A 200 16.23 8.62 2.24
CA TYR A 200 17.24 7.60 2.51
C TYR A 200 16.70 6.44 3.37
N GLN A 201 17.42 5.35 3.36
CA GLN A 201 17.06 4.13 4.06
C GLN A 201 17.56 4.14 5.49
N GLN A 202 16.72 3.68 6.45
CA GLN A 202 17.12 3.47 7.84
C GLN A 202 18.29 2.48 7.98
N LYS A 203 19.12 2.67 8.98
CA LYS A 203 20.35 1.87 9.16
C LYS A 203 20.14 0.62 9.99
N GLN A 204 19.18 0.61 10.88
CA GLN A 204 18.84 -0.52 11.74
C GLN A 204 17.38 -0.89 11.57
N THR A 205 17.02 -2.09 11.99
CA THR A 205 15.68 -2.66 11.76
C THR A 205 14.54 -1.80 12.35
N LEU A 206 14.78 -1.19 13.52
CA LEU A 206 13.78 -0.43 14.27
C LEU A 206 14.24 1.02 14.52
N THR A 207 14.71 1.70 13.47
CA THR A 207 15.10 3.13 13.53
C THR A 207 14.34 3.98 12.53
N CYS A 208 13.13 3.56 12.16
CA CYS A 208 12.29 4.30 11.22
C CYS A 208 12.00 5.73 11.70
N GLU A 209 11.76 5.94 13.00
CA GLU A 209 11.47 7.26 13.57
C GLU A 209 12.70 8.17 13.53
N GLN A 210 13.89 7.63 13.82
CA GLN A 210 15.16 8.38 13.78
C GLN A 210 15.52 8.72 12.34
N ALA A 211 15.32 7.80 11.41
CA ALA A 211 15.53 8.01 9.99
C ALA A 211 14.52 9.02 9.43
N ALA A 212 13.25 8.92 9.80
CA ALA A 212 12.21 9.89 9.46
C ALA A 212 12.58 11.29 10.01
N ALA A 213 13.10 11.39 11.24
CA ALA A 213 13.54 12.64 11.81
C ALA A 213 14.74 13.24 11.05
N ALA A 214 15.70 12.41 10.65
CA ALA A 214 16.82 12.88 9.84
C ALA A 214 16.36 13.38 8.46
N MET A 215 15.41 12.72 7.81
CA MET A 215 14.79 13.22 6.57
C MET A 215 14.01 14.51 6.81
N ALA A 216 13.17 14.58 7.86
CA ALA A 216 12.35 15.75 8.17
C ALA A 216 13.20 16.98 8.52
N THR A 217 14.36 16.79 9.14
CA THR A 217 15.35 17.86 9.41
C THR A 217 16.23 18.19 8.20
N ARG A 218 15.96 17.59 7.03
CA ARG A 218 16.73 17.75 5.80
C ARG A 218 18.21 17.42 5.94
N GLY A 219 18.52 16.44 6.80
CA GLY A 219 19.88 16.00 7.08
C GLY A 219 20.64 16.87 8.08
N ALA A 220 19.99 17.83 8.75
CA ALA A 220 20.62 18.62 9.81
C ALA A 220 21.06 17.75 11.00
N ILE A 221 20.40 16.62 11.22
CA ILE A 221 20.78 15.60 12.19
C ILE A 221 20.77 14.23 11.52
N SER A 222 21.52 13.30 12.09
CA SER A 222 21.57 11.89 11.66
C SER A 222 20.85 10.97 12.66
N GLU A 223 20.50 9.74 12.21
CA GLU A 223 20.00 8.68 13.09
C GLU A 223 20.89 8.46 14.32
N ASN A 224 22.21 8.36 14.10
CA ASN A 224 23.18 8.09 15.18
C ASN A 224 23.20 9.22 16.22
N GLN A 225 23.11 10.48 15.81
CA GLN A 225 23.03 11.61 16.73
C GLN A 225 21.76 11.53 17.59
N LEU A 226 20.61 11.18 17.00
CA LEU A 226 19.39 10.96 17.76
C LEU A 226 19.51 9.79 18.71
N LEU A 227 19.98 8.63 18.24
CA LEU A 227 20.16 7.45 19.09
C LEU A 227 21.06 7.73 20.29
N ALA A 228 22.08 8.58 20.13
CA ALA A 228 23.02 8.93 21.19
C ALA A 228 22.41 9.77 22.33
N VAL A 229 21.36 10.55 22.04
CA VAL A 229 20.73 11.46 23.01
C VAL A 229 19.36 11.00 23.49
N MET A 230 18.77 10.00 22.83
CA MET A 230 17.44 9.52 23.18
C MET A 230 17.46 8.61 24.41
N PRO A 231 16.58 8.81 25.38
CA PRO A 231 16.47 7.91 26.53
C PRO A 231 15.90 6.55 26.09
N ARG A 232 16.26 5.50 26.85
CA ARG A 232 15.59 4.20 26.81
C ARG A 232 14.43 4.17 27.81
N SER A 233 13.30 3.58 27.42
CA SER A 233 12.14 3.51 28.29
C SER A 233 11.22 2.35 27.87
N GLU A 234 10.60 1.69 28.84
CA GLU A 234 9.49 0.75 28.58
C GLU A 234 8.30 1.44 27.91
N ASN A 235 8.09 2.72 28.21
CA ASN A 235 7.02 3.52 27.64
C ASN A 235 7.56 4.29 26.41
N PRO A 236 7.08 4.00 25.18
CA PRO A 236 7.55 4.68 23.97
C PRO A 236 7.24 6.18 23.92
N PHE A 237 6.34 6.68 24.77
CA PHE A 237 6.12 8.13 24.96
C PHE A 237 7.30 8.80 25.67
N ASN A 238 8.14 8.04 26.34
CA ASN A 238 9.26 8.57 27.14
C ASN A 238 10.60 8.36 26.51
N GLY A 239 10.76 7.37 25.63
CA GLY A 239 12.03 7.03 25.00
C GLY A 239 11.90 5.78 24.13
N ILE A 240 13.03 5.29 23.64
CA ILE A 240 13.09 4.10 22.80
C ILE A 240 12.77 2.85 23.64
N ARG A 241 11.74 2.10 23.20
CA ARG A 241 11.37 0.82 23.80
C ARG A 241 12.10 -0.33 23.12
N GLY A 242 12.90 -1.06 23.90
CA GLY A 242 13.62 -2.26 23.43
C GLY A 242 14.88 -1.97 22.61
N GLN A 243 15.31 -2.92 21.80
CA GLN A 243 16.51 -2.87 20.98
C GLN A 243 16.18 -2.37 19.57
N THR A 244 17.02 -1.49 19.01
CA THR A 244 16.81 -0.91 17.67
C THR A 244 17.33 -1.79 16.53
N ASP A 245 18.16 -2.75 16.83
CA ASP A 245 18.75 -3.73 15.90
C ASP A 245 18.10 -5.13 15.98
N SER A 246 17.01 -5.25 16.75
CA SER A 246 16.30 -6.50 16.92
C SER A 246 15.76 -7.03 15.58
N PRO A 247 15.89 -8.33 15.30
CA PRO A 247 15.25 -8.94 14.13
C PRO A 247 13.72 -9.13 14.29
N ALA A 248 13.18 -8.86 15.49
CA ALA A 248 11.77 -9.07 15.82
C ALA A 248 10.90 -7.91 15.33
N TYR A 249 10.89 -7.65 14.02
CA TYR A 249 10.05 -6.63 13.41
C TYR A 249 8.55 -6.92 13.65
N GLY A 250 7.81 -5.89 14.08
CA GLY A 250 6.38 -6.01 14.37
C GLY A 250 6.04 -6.51 15.77
N GLY A 251 7.05 -6.78 16.61
CA GLY A 251 6.88 -7.15 18.02
C GLY A 251 6.42 -5.99 18.90
N LEU A 252 6.12 -6.29 20.16
CA LEU A 252 5.71 -5.29 21.16
C LEU A 252 6.79 -5.06 22.24
N THR A 253 7.85 -5.85 22.24
CA THR A 253 8.99 -5.74 23.19
C THR A 253 10.04 -4.79 22.65
N ASP A 254 10.56 -5.09 21.46
CA ASP A 254 11.42 -4.20 20.70
C ASP A 254 10.52 -3.43 19.73
N TYR A 255 10.34 -2.14 19.97
CA TYR A 255 9.19 -1.45 19.39
C TYR A 255 9.54 -0.13 18.71
N GLY A 256 10.43 0.67 19.27
CA GLY A 256 10.73 2.01 18.77
C GLY A 256 10.28 3.12 19.73
N VAL A 257 9.88 4.26 19.20
CA VAL A 257 9.53 5.45 20.01
C VAL A 257 8.34 6.21 19.42
N TYR A 258 7.47 6.70 20.29
CA TYR A 258 6.36 7.57 19.88
C TYR A 258 6.79 9.05 19.78
N ALA A 259 5.93 9.88 19.17
CA ALA A 259 6.19 11.28 18.86
C ALA A 259 6.74 12.09 20.04
N HIS A 260 6.20 11.89 21.24
CA HIS A 260 6.65 12.58 22.45
C HIS A 260 8.08 12.17 22.86
N GLY A 261 8.40 10.88 22.75
CA GLY A 261 9.75 10.39 23.03
C GLY A 261 10.76 10.90 22.00
N LEU A 262 10.40 10.87 20.70
CA LEU A 262 11.22 11.40 19.63
C LEU A 262 11.45 12.91 19.76
N GLN A 263 10.43 13.66 20.17
CA GLN A 263 10.54 15.10 20.43
C GLN A 263 11.61 15.42 21.49
N LYS A 264 11.73 14.60 22.54
CA LYS A 264 12.78 14.80 23.57
C LYS A 264 14.18 14.73 22.95
N GLY A 265 14.42 13.76 22.07
CA GLY A 265 15.70 13.66 21.35
C GLY A 265 15.94 14.85 20.42
N LEU A 266 14.95 15.28 19.67
CA LEU A 266 15.03 16.47 18.81
C LEU A 266 15.33 17.74 19.63
N THR A 267 14.64 17.92 20.75
CA THR A 267 14.86 19.06 21.66
C THR A 267 16.29 19.05 22.21
N ALA A 268 16.84 17.89 22.60
CA ALA A 268 18.22 17.76 23.08
C ALA A 268 19.25 18.15 21.99
N LEU A 269 18.88 18.03 20.71
CA LEU A 269 19.70 18.45 19.56
C LEU A 269 19.36 19.86 19.06
N GLY A 270 18.53 20.63 19.78
CA GLY A 270 18.16 22.00 19.44
C GLY A 270 17.17 22.12 18.27
N ILE A 271 16.54 21.02 17.86
CA ILE A 271 15.56 21.00 16.77
C ILE A 271 14.17 21.33 17.32
N LYS A 272 13.52 22.31 16.70
CA LYS A 272 12.13 22.68 17.02
C LYS A 272 11.15 21.68 16.43
N SER A 273 10.19 21.26 17.23
CA SER A 273 9.17 20.31 16.79
C SER A 273 7.88 20.45 17.61
N GLN A 274 6.78 19.97 17.05
CA GLN A 274 5.45 19.99 17.66
C GLN A 274 4.79 18.64 17.50
N VAL A 275 4.32 18.04 18.58
CA VAL A 275 3.52 16.82 18.58
C VAL A 275 2.07 17.15 18.21
N LEU A 276 1.52 16.39 17.28
CA LEU A 276 0.08 16.27 17.02
C LEU A 276 -0.35 14.91 17.57
N TYR A 277 -1.31 14.91 18.50
CA TYR A 277 -1.72 13.66 19.15
C TYR A 277 -3.12 13.78 19.77
N ASN A 278 -3.90 12.69 19.73
CA ASN A 278 -5.20 12.53 20.38
C ASN A 278 -6.21 13.62 20.02
N GLN A 279 -6.20 14.09 18.80
CA GLN A 279 -7.15 15.05 18.25
C GLN A 279 -8.10 14.38 17.25
N GLY A 280 -9.23 15.03 16.94
CA GLY A 280 -10.16 14.58 15.91
C GLY A 280 -9.46 14.45 14.56
N TYR A 281 -9.92 13.52 13.73
CA TYR A 281 -9.27 13.27 12.43
C TYR A 281 -9.22 14.52 11.53
N ASP A 282 -10.30 15.29 11.51
CA ASP A 282 -10.36 16.49 10.64
C ASP A 282 -9.39 17.57 11.10
N ASP A 283 -9.25 17.78 12.40
CA ASP A 283 -8.26 18.69 12.98
C ASP A 283 -6.84 18.20 12.71
N PHE A 284 -6.59 16.91 12.87
CA PHE A 284 -5.31 16.28 12.54
C PHE A 284 -4.93 16.45 11.07
N ARG A 285 -5.86 16.15 10.16
CA ARG A 285 -5.69 16.33 8.73
C ARG A 285 -5.40 17.79 8.36
N ASN A 286 -6.17 18.72 8.92
CA ASN A 286 -6.01 20.14 8.64
C ASN A 286 -4.68 20.67 9.18
N ALA A 287 -4.26 20.28 10.38
CA ALA A 287 -2.96 20.63 10.94
C ALA A 287 -1.80 20.16 10.04
N ILE A 288 -1.84 18.92 9.53
CA ILE A 288 -0.84 18.40 8.59
C ILE A 288 -0.79 19.28 7.31
N ILE A 289 -1.96 19.60 6.75
CA ILE A 289 -2.06 20.43 5.54
C ILE A 289 -1.44 21.82 5.78
N GLU A 290 -1.72 22.44 6.91
CA GLU A 290 -1.18 23.77 7.29
C GLU A 290 0.34 23.73 7.46
N HIS A 291 0.87 22.71 8.12
CA HIS A 291 2.30 22.55 8.30
C HIS A 291 3.01 22.32 6.96
N LEU A 292 2.47 21.51 6.08
CA LEU A 292 3.02 21.31 4.75
C LEU A 292 2.97 22.60 3.90
N ARG A 293 1.90 23.41 4.00
CA ARG A 293 1.85 24.75 3.37
C ARG A 293 2.95 25.69 3.88
N ALA A 294 3.28 25.57 5.17
CA ALA A 294 4.39 26.29 5.78
C ALA A 294 5.78 25.71 5.46
N GLY A 295 5.86 24.73 4.58
CA GLY A 295 7.12 24.06 4.20
C GLY A 295 7.69 23.13 5.27
N ARG A 296 6.90 22.68 6.25
CA ARG A 296 7.32 21.86 7.37
C ARG A 296 6.98 20.40 7.11
N PRO A 297 7.97 19.48 7.04
CA PRO A 297 7.72 18.05 6.96
C PRO A 297 7.06 17.53 8.24
N VAL A 298 6.27 16.47 8.10
CA VAL A 298 5.54 15.87 9.20
C VAL A 298 5.91 14.40 9.31
N ILE A 299 6.49 14.00 10.43
CA ILE A 299 6.72 12.58 10.76
C ILE A 299 5.39 12.01 11.21
N TRP A 300 4.98 10.88 10.65
CA TRP A 300 3.67 10.29 10.85
C TRP A 300 3.80 8.83 11.26
N TRP A 301 3.08 8.44 12.32
CA TRP A 301 3.00 7.06 12.81
C TRP A 301 1.86 6.32 12.14
N HIS A 302 2.19 5.18 11.58
CA HIS A 302 1.26 4.27 10.90
C HIS A 302 1.73 2.82 11.03
N THR A 303 1.04 1.88 10.43
CA THR A 303 1.49 0.50 10.35
C THR A 303 2.33 0.29 9.09
N TRP A 304 3.32 -0.58 9.16
CA TRP A 304 4.13 -0.91 8.00
C TRP A 304 3.26 -1.33 6.81
N GLN A 305 3.50 -0.72 5.65
CA GLN A 305 2.69 -0.87 4.43
C GLN A 305 1.19 -0.56 4.63
N ASP A 306 0.85 0.30 5.58
CA ASP A 306 -0.54 0.70 5.87
C ASP A 306 -1.49 -0.47 6.17
N THR A 307 -0.95 -1.58 6.70
CA THR A 307 -1.71 -2.81 6.96
C THR A 307 -2.70 -2.65 8.11
N TYR A 308 -3.76 -3.48 8.08
CA TYR A 308 -4.71 -3.55 9.17
C TYR A 308 -4.06 -4.22 10.40
N GLN A 309 -4.13 -3.56 11.56
CA GLN A 309 -3.63 -4.07 12.83
C GLN A 309 -4.64 -3.84 13.96
N THR A 310 -4.53 -4.64 15.02
CA THR A 310 -5.31 -4.44 16.25
C THR A 310 -4.38 -3.92 17.32
N PRO A 311 -4.56 -2.67 17.80
CA PRO A 311 -3.78 -2.15 18.92
C PRO A 311 -3.97 -2.98 20.19
N VAL A 312 -2.91 -3.17 20.96
CA VAL A 312 -2.86 -3.94 22.19
C VAL A 312 -2.57 -3.03 23.37
N ARG A 313 -3.25 -3.23 24.50
CA ARG A 313 -2.93 -2.55 25.75
C ARG A 313 -1.92 -3.37 26.54
N VAL A 314 -0.75 -2.79 26.79
CA VAL A 314 0.35 -3.42 27.52
C VAL A 314 0.52 -2.72 28.87
N LYS A 315 0.49 -3.50 29.96
CA LYS A 315 0.79 -3.00 31.31
C LYS A 315 2.31 -2.97 31.49
N LEU A 316 2.85 -1.84 31.88
CA LEU A 316 4.27 -1.61 32.13
C LEU A 316 4.66 -1.98 33.56
N SER A 317 5.97 -2.02 33.84
CA SER A 317 6.52 -2.35 35.16
C SER A 317 6.10 -1.36 36.25
N ASP A 318 5.87 -0.08 35.88
CA ASP A 318 5.37 0.98 36.79
C ASP A 318 3.87 0.94 37.06
N GLY A 319 3.16 -0.06 36.48
CA GLY A 319 1.72 -0.23 36.59
C GLY A 319 0.89 0.58 35.60
N THR A 320 1.48 1.49 34.84
CA THR A 320 0.79 2.23 33.78
C THR A 320 0.45 1.32 32.60
N THR A 321 -0.49 1.77 31.77
CA THR A 321 -0.89 1.02 30.56
C THR A 321 -0.66 1.87 29.34
N VAL A 322 0.04 1.30 28.35
CA VAL A 322 0.29 1.93 27.05
C VAL A 322 -0.40 1.16 25.94
N LYS A 323 -0.89 1.88 24.94
CA LYS A 323 -1.40 1.29 23.69
C LYS A 323 -0.24 1.12 22.73
N LEU A 324 0.00 -0.10 22.27
CA LEU A 324 0.99 -0.46 21.26
C LEU A 324 0.27 -1.05 20.06
N THR A 325 0.72 -0.71 18.85
CA THR A 325 0.18 -1.25 17.61
C THR A 325 1.24 -2.11 16.95
N PRO A 326 0.99 -3.41 16.67
CA PRO A 326 1.95 -4.25 15.97
C PRO A 326 2.34 -3.66 14.61
N TYR A 327 3.55 -3.96 14.16
CA TYR A 327 4.10 -3.41 12.89
C TYR A 327 4.07 -1.88 12.84
N GLU A 328 4.32 -1.25 13.99
CA GLU A 328 4.52 0.20 14.07
C GLU A 328 5.59 0.66 13.10
N HIS A 329 5.33 1.77 12.44
CA HIS A 329 6.24 2.37 11.48
C HIS A 329 6.09 3.89 11.47
N ALA A 330 7.17 4.59 11.18
CA ALA A 330 7.17 6.04 11.03
C ALA A 330 7.74 6.45 9.67
N SER A 331 7.04 7.34 9.00
CA SER A 331 7.41 7.89 7.69
C SER A 331 7.29 9.41 7.67
N VAL A 332 7.81 10.08 6.64
CA VAL A 332 7.74 11.54 6.52
C VAL A 332 6.73 11.94 5.46
N ILE A 333 5.66 12.58 5.86
CA ILE A 333 4.70 13.21 4.94
C ILE A 333 5.41 14.40 4.26
N VAL A 334 5.42 14.36 2.93
CA VAL A 334 6.04 15.38 2.08
C VAL A 334 5.06 16.01 1.10
N GLY A 335 3.83 15.54 1.06
CA GLY A 335 2.82 16.14 0.19
C GLY A 335 1.43 15.60 0.43
N VAL A 336 0.45 16.38 0.00
CA VAL A 336 -0.98 16.05 0.04
C VAL A 336 -1.67 16.57 -1.20
N ASN A 337 -2.70 15.85 -1.65
CA ASN A 337 -3.63 16.29 -2.67
C ASN A 337 -5.07 15.90 -2.28
N ASP A 338 -6.04 16.16 -3.15
CA ASP A 338 -7.45 15.84 -2.90
C ASP A 338 -7.69 14.34 -2.66
N SER A 339 -6.82 13.46 -3.17
CA SER A 339 -6.95 12.01 -3.08
C SER A 339 -6.25 11.39 -1.86
N GLY A 340 -5.22 12.05 -1.30
CA GLY A 340 -4.46 11.47 -0.18
C GLY A 340 -3.12 12.12 0.11
N VAL A 341 -2.25 11.34 0.70
CA VAL A 341 -0.99 11.74 1.32
C VAL A 341 0.19 11.06 0.62
N THR A 342 1.21 11.82 0.28
CA THR A 342 2.50 11.30 -0.20
C THR A 342 3.52 11.37 0.91
N TYR A 343 4.25 10.28 1.12
CA TYR A 343 5.26 10.19 2.16
C TYR A 343 6.55 9.50 1.69
N HIS A 344 7.65 9.80 2.36
CA HIS A 344 8.93 9.15 2.24
C HIS A 344 9.04 8.06 3.29
N ASP A 345 9.25 6.82 2.85
CA ASP A 345 9.37 5.65 3.71
C ASP A 345 10.85 5.35 3.96
N PRO A 346 11.33 5.40 5.22
CA PRO A 346 12.72 5.11 5.54
C PRO A 346 13.07 3.63 5.44
N TYR A 347 12.12 2.72 5.44
CA TYR A 347 12.40 1.29 5.40
C TYR A 347 13.22 0.88 4.16
N ASP A 348 12.81 1.36 3.00
CA ASP A 348 13.41 1.01 1.70
C ASP A 348 13.79 2.24 0.85
N ALA A 349 13.78 3.43 1.44
CA ALA A 349 13.98 4.70 0.76
C ALA A 349 13.03 4.87 -0.42
N SER A 350 11.76 4.55 -0.26
CA SER A 350 10.74 4.70 -1.30
C SER A 350 9.85 5.91 -1.06
N VAL A 351 9.22 6.38 -2.14
CA VAL A 351 8.14 7.37 -2.07
C VAL A 351 6.83 6.63 -2.22
N ARG A 352 5.96 6.76 -1.26
CA ARG A 352 4.67 6.07 -1.20
C ARG A 352 3.50 7.05 -1.16
N PHE A 353 2.32 6.52 -1.43
CA PHE A 353 1.06 7.26 -1.38
C PHE A 353 0.03 6.43 -0.64
N VAL A 354 -0.76 7.11 0.19
CA VAL A 354 -1.90 6.52 0.90
C VAL A 354 -3.15 7.38 0.67
N SER A 355 -4.31 6.73 0.43
CA SER A 355 -5.58 7.44 0.29
C SER A 355 -5.98 8.12 1.60
N TRP A 356 -6.78 9.21 1.56
CA TRP A 356 -7.32 9.83 2.78
C TRP A 356 -8.12 8.86 3.64
N GLN A 357 -8.77 7.88 3.03
CA GLN A 357 -9.52 6.84 3.74
C GLN A 357 -8.59 5.93 4.55
N ASP A 358 -7.54 5.40 3.92
CA ASP A 358 -6.57 4.53 4.58
C ASP A 358 -5.71 5.31 5.57
N PHE A 359 -5.31 6.53 5.23
CA PHE A 359 -4.60 7.44 6.14
C PHE A 359 -5.39 7.65 7.45
N ARG A 360 -6.71 7.92 7.36
CA ARG A 360 -7.59 8.03 8.52
C ARG A 360 -7.58 6.75 9.36
N ARG A 361 -7.69 5.61 8.70
CA ARG A 361 -7.74 4.29 9.35
C ARG A 361 -6.45 3.99 10.12
N VAL A 362 -5.29 4.08 9.44
CA VAL A 362 -4.01 3.70 10.08
C VAL A 362 -3.54 4.73 11.09
N SER A 363 -3.83 6.03 10.90
CA SER A 363 -3.55 7.08 11.91
C SER A 363 -4.32 6.85 13.21
N ALA A 364 -5.55 6.33 13.13
CA ALA A 364 -6.38 6.06 14.30
C ALA A 364 -5.79 4.96 15.22
N TYR A 365 -4.96 4.07 14.70
CA TYR A 365 -4.26 3.07 15.52
C TYR A 365 -3.27 3.72 16.50
N PHE A 366 -2.78 4.90 16.18
CA PHE A 366 -1.82 5.69 16.93
C PHE A 366 -2.45 6.98 17.53
N ASP A 367 -3.78 7.04 17.66
CA ASP A 367 -4.51 8.21 18.17
C ASP A 367 -4.20 9.50 17.40
N ASN A 368 -4.09 9.39 16.05
CA ASN A 368 -3.72 10.48 15.15
C ASN A 368 -2.38 11.13 15.55
N MET A 369 -1.32 10.32 15.62
CA MET A 369 0.00 10.73 16.07
C MET A 369 0.86 11.20 14.92
N ALA A 370 1.43 12.40 15.06
CA ALA A 370 2.46 12.93 14.17
C ALA A 370 3.41 13.88 14.92
N LEU A 371 4.55 14.17 14.31
CA LEU A 371 5.53 15.12 14.82
C LEU A 371 5.98 16.06 13.69
N VAL A 372 5.67 17.31 13.82
CA VAL A 372 6.09 18.38 12.90
C VAL A 372 7.48 18.85 13.26
N VAL A 373 8.33 19.12 12.25
CA VAL A 373 9.73 19.51 12.44
C VAL A 373 10.05 20.77 11.63
N TRP A 374 10.78 21.76 12.21
CA TRP A 374 11.23 22.99 11.52
C TRP A 374 12.47 23.63 12.14
#